data_b4548f48381313d47349b5f4b50c53e5
#
_entry.id   b4548f48381313d47349b5f4b50c53e5
#
_cell.length_a   1.000
_cell.length_b   1.000
_cell.length_c   1.000
_cell.angle_alpha   90.00
_cell.angle_beta   90.00
_cell.angle_gamma   90.00
#
_symmetry.space_group_name_H-M   'P 1'
#
loop_
_entity.id
_entity.type
_entity.pdbx_description
1 polymer ?
#
loop_
_entity_poly.entity_id
_entity_poly.type
_entity_poly.pdbx_seq_one_letter_code
_entity_poly.pdbx_strand_id
1 'polypeptide(L)'
;MGFTPLLSPVLEIVGTGAEIPRGPFDAVLATSAKGLEFCAEPGGLRTLPLHAVGARTAQIARELGWRPDLFAGEARALLPLIHGRHETPARFLYLAGRDRQSDLETGLRAAGHDVTIVETYEARAATALAPAALEALAKGEIAAALHYSRRSAEIFAKLARDAGLTKALGEINHLALSRDAASPLPRASIAERPDEEHLLRLLRNR
;
A
#
# COMPACT_ATOMS: atom_id res chain seq x y z
N MET A 1 17.28 -10.42 -18.89
CA MET A 1 17.74 -9.02 -19.02
C MET A 1 19.18 -8.78 -18.57
N GLY A 2 19.92 -9.74 -18.05
CA GLY A 2 21.33 -9.57 -17.62
C GLY A 2 21.53 -8.79 -16.32
N PHE A 3 20.44 -8.42 -15.60
CA PHE A 3 20.50 -7.80 -14.29
C PHE A 3 20.15 -8.79 -13.19
N THR A 4 20.88 -8.74 -12.09
CA THR A 4 20.56 -9.48 -10.87
C THR A 4 19.81 -8.53 -9.93
N PRO A 5 18.55 -8.82 -9.54
CA PRO A 5 17.80 -7.96 -8.64
C PRO A 5 18.34 -8.08 -7.21
N LEU A 6 18.52 -6.93 -6.56
CA LEU A 6 18.85 -6.82 -5.14
C LEU A 6 17.70 -6.10 -4.43
N LEU A 7 17.05 -6.78 -3.50
CA LEU A 7 15.90 -6.23 -2.80
C LEU A 7 16.34 -5.50 -1.52
N SER A 8 15.88 -4.26 -1.39
CA SER A 8 16.03 -3.45 -0.18
C SER A 8 14.73 -2.68 0.08
N PRO A 9 13.69 -3.34 0.62
CA PRO A 9 12.45 -2.68 0.93
C PRO A 9 12.67 -1.53 1.91
N VAL A 10 12.20 -0.34 1.55
CA VAL A 10 12.29 0.85 2.41
C VAL A 10 10.99 1.15 3.15
N LEU A 11 9.94 0.36 2.88
CA LEU A 11 8.65 0.37 3.58
C LEU A 11 8.33 -1.04 4.02
N GLU A 12 7.90 -1.18 5.24
CA GLU A 12 7.40 -2.42 5.84
C GLU A 12 5.94 -2.24 6.24
N ILE A 13 5.09 -3.18 5.85
CA ILE A 13 3.70 -3.20 6.30
C ILE A 13 3.64 -3.91 7.65
N VAL A 14 3.23 -3.18 8.66
CA VAL A 14 3.16 -3.67 10.05
C VAL A 14 1.78 -3.46 10.64
N GLY A 15 1.36 -4.37 11.53
CA GLY A 15 0.15 -4.19 12.30
C GLY A 15 0.29 -3.07 13.32
N THR A 16 -0.78 -2.31 13.53
CA THR A 16 -0.82 -1.25 14.54
C THR A 16 -1.12 -1.78 15.94
N GLY A 17 -1.71 -2.98 16.04
CA GLY A 17 -2.25 -3.49 17.30
C GLY A 17 -3.53 -2.78 17.75
N ALA A 18 -4.19 -2.03 16.86
CA ALA A 18 -5.39 -1.29 17.22
C ALA A 18 -6.51 -2.22 17.73
N GLU A 19 -7.12 -1.84 18.83
CA GLU A 19 -8.27 -2.54 19.39
C GLU A 19 -9.50 -2.36 18.49
N ILE A 20 -10.23 -3.44 18.29
CA ILE A 20 -11.49 -3.41 17.56
C ILE A 20 -12.60 -3.00 18.52
N PRO A 21 -13.30 -1.88 18.28
CA PRO A 21 -14.36 -1.44 19.16
C PRO A 21 -15.52 -2.44 19.19
N ARG A 22 -16.08 -2.67 20.36
CA ARG A 22 -17.32 -3.42 20.51
C ARG A 22 -18.47 -2.57 20.01
N GLY A 23 -19.25 -3.10 19.11
CA GLY A 23 -20.41 -2.37 18.62
C GLY A 23 -21.29 -3.24 17.75
N PRO A 24 -22.54 -2.87 17.62
CA PRO A 24 -23.37 -3.47 16.61
C PRO A 24 -22.95 -2.91 15.25
N PHE A 25 -22.27 -3.70 14.43
CA PHE A 25 -21.97 -3.40 13.05
C PHE A 25 -22.85 -4.24 12.11
N ASP A 26 -23.24 -3.65 11.00
CA ASP A 26 -24.10 -4.30 10.01
C ASP A 26 -23.24 -4.97 8.91
N ALA A 27 -22.04 -4.45 8.67
CA ALA A 27 -21.02 -5.07 7.79
C ALA A 27 -19.61 -4.59 8.12
N VAL A 28 -18.62 -5.34 7.60
CA VAL A 28 -17.20 -4.97 7.63
C VAL A 28 -16.75 -4.50 6.25
N LEU A 29 -15.88 -3.50 6.21
CA LEU A 29 -15.29 -2.95 4.98
C LEU A 29 -13.78 -3.21 4.96
N ALA A 30 -13.23 -3.56 3.80
CA ALA A 30 -11.79 -3.65 3.58
C ALA A 30 -11.41 -3.25 2.16
N THR A 31 -10.49 -2.29 2.02
CA THR A 31 -9.93 -1.89 0.72
C THR A 31 -8.61 -2.60 0.41
N SER A 32 -8.11 -3.38 1.35
CA SER A 32 -6.90 -4.20 1.21
C SER A 32 -7.00 -5.43 2.10
N ALA A 33 -6.49 -6.55 1.63
CA ALA A 33 -6.38 -7.77 2.44
C ALA A 33 -5.56 -7.54 3.73
N LYS A 34 -4.61 -6.60 3.72
CA LYS A 34 -3.83 -6.24 4.90
C LYS A 34 -4.68 -5.74 6.06
N GLY A 35 -5.80 -5.06 5.78
CA GLY A 35 -6.77 -4.68 6.82
C GLY A 35 -7.31 -5.87 7.60
N LEU A 36 -7.51 -6.98 6.93
CA LEU A 36 -8.02 -8.22 7.49
C LEU A 36 -6.93 -9.08 8.15
N GLU A 37 -5.75 -9.15 7.51
CA GLU A 37 -4.59 -9.91 8.00
C GLU A 37 -4.09 -9.38 9.36
N PHE A 38 -4.09 -8.07 9.54
CA PHE A 38 -3.64 -7.40 10.77
C PHE A 38 -4.77 -7.08 11.76
N CYS A 39 -5.99 -7.58 11.51
CA CYS A 39 -7.09 -7.48 12.48
C CYS A 39 -6.84 -8.47 13.63
N ALA A 40 -6.43 -7.97 14.80
CA ALA A 40 -5.93 -8.78 15.91
C ALA A 40 -7.00 -9.73 16.49
N GLU A 41 -8.26 -9.26 16.62
CA GLU A 41 -9.35 -10.05 17.19
C GLU A 41 -10.65 -9.86 16.39
N PRO A 42 -10.83 -10.60 15.30
CA PRO A 42 -12.05 -10.48 14.50
C PRO A 42 -13.30 -10.92 15.28
N GLY A 43 -13.16 -11.68 16.38
CA GLY A 43 -14.29 -12.13 17.21
C GLY A 43 -15.46 -12.64 16.37
N GLY A 44 -16.66 -12.16 16.66
CA GLY A 44 -17.86 -12.40 15.86
C GLY A 44 -17.93 -11.67 14.52
N LEU A 45 -16.96 -10.79 14.21
CA LEU A 45 -16.95 -9.98 12.99
C LEU A 45 -16.92 -10.80 11.71
N ARG A 46 -16.31 -11.98 11.73
CA ARG A 46 -16.29 -12.89 10.56
C ARG A 46 -17.66 -13.43 10.17
N THR A 47 -18.64 -13.31 11.04
CA THR A 47 -20.04 -13.69 10.74
C THR A 47 -20.78 -12.61 9.98
N LEU A 48 -20.28 -11.36 10.02
CA LEU A 48 -20.85 -10.24 9.31
C LEU A 48 -20.50 -10.30 7.81
N PRO A 49 -21.36 -9.72 6.95
CA PRO A 49 -21.01 -9.52 5.55
C PRO A 49 -19.75 -8.65 5.44
N LEU A 50 -18.86 -9.04 4.53
CA LEU A 50 -17.68 -8.23 4.21
C LEU A 50 -17.86 -7.59 2.84
N HIS A 51 -17.64 -6.28 2.75
CA HIS A 51 -17.58 -5.56 1.47
C HIS A 51 -16.14 -5.16 1.19
N ALA A 52 -15.61 -5.60 0.04
CA ALA A 52 -14.20 -5.50 -0.28
C ALA A 52 -13.93 -4.70 -1.56
N VAL A 53 -12.83 -3.97 -1.59
CA VAL A 53 -12.29 -3.40 -2.83
C VAL A 53 -11.25 -4.37 -3.39
N GLY A 54 -11.47 -4.77 -4.65
CA GLY A 54 -10.59 -5.67 -5.40
C GLY A 54 -10.91 -7.17 -5.22
N ALA A 55 -10.94 -7.90 -6.34
CA ALA A 55 -11.18 -9.34 -6.36
C ALA A 55 -10.14 -10.11 -5.53
N ARG A 56 -8.87 -9.67 -5.54
CA ARG A 56 -7.79 -10.27 -4.73
C ARG A 56 -8.05 -10.11 -3.24
N THR A 57 -8.54 -8.94 -2.79
CA THR A 57 -8.92 -8.72 -1.38
C THR A 57 -10.03 -9.66 -0.98
N ALA A 58 -11.07 -9.81 -1.81
CA ALA A 58 -12.18 -10.72 -1.56
C ALA A 58 -11.74 -12.20 -1.54
N GLN A 59 -10.78 -12.58 -2.39
CA GLN A 59 -10.22 -13.93 -2.39
C GLN A 59 -9.48 -14.22 -1.08
N ILE A 60 -8.51 -13.38 -0.71
CA ILE A 60 -7.74 -13.54 0.53
C ILE A 60 -8.66 -13.50 1.75
N ALA A 61 -9.70 -12.66 1.73
CA ALA A 61 -10.69 -12.62 2.79
C ALA A 61 -11.34 -14.00 3.02
N ARG A 62 -11.72 -14.73 1.95
CA ARG A 62 -12.26 -16.08 2.08
C ARG A 62 -11.25 -17.06 2.69
N GLU A 63 -9.99 -16.97 2.28
CA GLU A 63 -8.90 -17.79 2.80
C GLU A 63 -8.68 -17.55 4.31
N LEU A 64 -8.93 -16.31 4.78
CA LEU A 64 -8.89 -15.92 6.18
C LEU A 64 -10.19 -16.22 6.96
N GLY A 65 -11.20 -16.83 6.32
CA GLY A 65 -12.47 -17.20 6.94
C GLY A 65 -13.50 -16.07 7.04
N TRP A 66 -13.31 -14.95 6.32
CA TRP A 66 -14.31 -13.92 6.17
C TRP A 66 -15.38 -14.30 5.13
N ARG A 67 -16.50 -13.58 5.12
CA ARG A 67 -17.63 -13.80 4.20
C ARG A 67 -17.81 -12.61 3.25
N PRO A 68 -17.06 -12.53 2.14
CA PRO A 68 -17.25 -11.48 1.14
C PRO A 68 -18.65 -11.56 0.54
N ASP A 69 -19.43 -10.50 0.72
CA ASP A 69 -20.78 -10.33 0.18
C ASP A 69 -20.75 -9.46 -1.08
N LEU A 70 -20.14 -8.26 -0.99
CA LEU A 70 -19.96 -7.37 -2.12
C LEU A 70 -18.47 -7.14 -2.39
N PHE A 71 -18.11 -7.01 -3.67
CA PHE A 71 -16.79 -6.49 -4.03
C PHE A 71 -16.84 -5.78 -5.38
N ALA A 72 -15.96 -4.78 -5.55
CA ALA A 72 -15.79 -4.03 -6.79
C ALA A 72 -14.29 -3.74 -7.01
N GLY A 73 -13.90 -3.42 -8.24
CA GLY A 73 -12.51 -3.16 -8.59
C GLY A 73 -11.92 -1.92 -7.91
N GLU A 74 -12.78 -0.95 -7.58
CA GLU A 74 -12.41 0.31 -6.92
C GLU A 74 -13.47 0.78 -5.92
N ALA A 75 -13.09 1.67 -5.01
CA ALA A 75 -13.97 2.17 -3.95
C ALA A 75 -15.23 2.84 -4.47
N ARG A 76 -15.12 3.64 -5.54
CA ARG A 76 -16.26 4.35 -6.16
C ARG A 76 -17.30 3.39 -6.74
N ALA A 77 -16.85 2.28 -7.31
CA ALA A 77 -17.74 1.26 -7.85
C ALA A 77 -18.42 0.42 -6.75
N LEU A 78 -17.83 0.35 -5.55
CA LEU A 78 -18.40 -0.36 -4.41
C LEU A 78 -19.55 0.43 -3.73
N LEU A 79 -19.50 1.77 -3.73
CA LEU A 79 -20.51 2.62 -3.08
C LEU A 79 -21.95 2.31 -3.52
N PRO A 80 -22.31 2.31 -4.81
CA PRO A 80 -23.69 2.04 -5.24
C PRO A 80 -24.15 0.62 -4.88
N LEU A 81 -23.24 -0.36 -4.82
CA LEU A 81 -23.56 -1.71 -4.41
C LEU A 81 -23.94 -1.75 -2.92
N ILE A 82 -23.19 -1.02 -2.08
CA ILE A 82 -23.49 -0.90 -0.64
C ILE A 82 -24.82 -0.21 -0.43
N HIS A 83 -25.09 0.90 -1.14
CA HIS A 83 -26.37 1.62 -1.04
C HIS A 83 -27.58 0.76 -1.47
N GLY A 84 -27.41 -0.11 -2.47
CA GLY A 84 -28.46 -1.04 -2.88
C GLY A 84 -28.66 -2.22 -1.91
N ARG A 85 -27.70 -2.48 -1.04
CA ARG A 85 -27.70 -3.63 -0.11
C ARG A 85 -28.13 -3.29 1.31
N HIS A 86 -27.90 -2.06 1.75
CA HIS A 86 -28.15 -1.61 3.10
C HIS A 86 -29.09 -0.40 3.13
N GLU A 87 -30.06 -0.44 4.05
CA GLU A 87 -30.88 0.71 4.37
C GLU A 87 -30.07 1.71 5.22
N THR A 88 -30.45 2.98 5.16
CA THR A 88 -29.79 4.07 5.90
C THR A 88 -30.54 4.33 7.21
N PRO A 89 -29.82 4.52 8.35
CA PRO A 89 -28.37 4.41 8.52
C PRO A 89 -27.91 2.96 8.76
N ALA A 90 -26.88 2.52 8.03
CA ALA A 90 -26.15 1.29 8.38
C ALA A 90 -24.82 1.64 9.04
N ARG A 91 -24.30 0.75 9.88
CA ARG A 91 -23.08 0.94 10.68
C ARG A 91 -21.99 0.03 10.14
N PHE A 92 -20.94 0.62 9.60
CA PHE A 92 -19.82 -0.10 9.02
C PHE A 92 -18.60 -0.04 9.91
N LEU A 93 -17.92 -1.18 10.05
CA LEU A 93 -16.56 -1.24 10.58
C LEU A 93 -15.59 -1.30 9.41
N TYR A 94 -14.77 -0.27 9.24
CA TYR A 94 -13.78 -0.21 8.18
C TYR A 94 -12.40 -0.57 8.72
N LEU A 95 -11.90 -1.76 8.36
CA LEU A 95 -10.55 -2.23 8.67
C LEU A 95 -9.60 -1.68 7.60
N ALA A 96 -8.84 -0.66 7.95
CA ALA A 96 -8.13 0.18 7.00
C ALA A 96 -6.63 0.27 7.30
N GLY A 97 -5.86 0.69 6.30
CA GLY A 97 -4.50 1.20 6.50
C GLY A 97 -4.52 2.64 6.98
N ARG A 98 -3.48 3.06 7.71
CA ARG A 98 -3.26 4.46 8.07
C ARG A 98 -3.14 5.34 6.83
N ASP A 99 -2.34 4.90 5.86
CA ASP A 99 -2.21 5.56 4.56
C ASP A 99 -3.29 5.00 3.62
N ARG A 100 -4.36 5.76 3.39
CA ARG A 100 -5.49 5.36 2.54
C ARG A 100 -6.13 6.53 1.82
N GLN A 101 -6.87 6.22 0.76
CA GLN A 101 -7.79 7.16 0.12
C GLN A 101 -9.08 7.25 0.95
N SER A 102 -9.62 8.45 1.13
CA SER A 102 -10.83 8.69 1.93
C SER A 102 -12.15 8.53 1.17
N ASP A 103 -12.11 8.22 -0.13
CA ASP A 103 -13.28 8.20 -1.02
C ASP A 103 -14.41 7.30 -0.50
N LEU A 104 -14.08 6.10 -0.01
CA LEU A 104 -15.07 5.14 0.47
C LEU A 104 -15.77 5.65 1.74
N GLU A 105 -15.00 6.06 2.74
CA GLU A 105 -15.53 6.55 4.01
C GLU A 105 -16.33 7.84 3.83
N THR A 106 -15.83 8.75 2.99
CA THR A 106 -16.49 10.02 2.67
C THR A 106 -17.81 9.77 1.95
N GLY A 107 -17.82 8.89 0.94
CA GLY A 107 -19.03 8.55 0.19
C GLY A 107 -20.10 7.89 1.04
N LEU A 108 -19.73 6.98 1.95
CA LEU A 108 -20.67 6.31 2.85
C LEU A 108 -21.27 7.29 3.88
N ARG A 109 -20.44 8.15 4.48
CA ARG A 109 -20.94 9.18 5.41
C ARG A 109 -21.84 10.20 4.74
N ALA A 110 -21.51 10.62 3.51
CA ALA A 110 -22.36 11.51 2.72
C ALA A 110 -23.72 10.90 2.38
N ALA A 111 -23.81 9.57 2.29
CA ALA A 111 -25.06 8.84 2.11
C ALA A 111 -25.81 8.56 3.42
N GLY A 112 -25.35 9.07 4.57
CA GLY A 112 -26.01 8.95 5.86
C GLY A 112 -25.69 7.67 6.63
N HIS A 113 -24.64 6.93 6.25
CA HIS A 113 -24.19 5.77 7.00
C HIS A 113 -23.14 6.14 8.06
N ASP A 114 -23.06 5.33 9.13
CA ASP A 114 -22.04 5.44 10.16
C ASP A 114 -20.83 4.59 9.77
N VAL A 115 -19.63 5.19 9.79
CA VAL A 115 -18.38 4.49 9.47
C VAL A 115 -17.41 4.63 10.63
N THR A 116 -17.17 3.52 11.33
CA THR A 116 -16.13 3.40 12.34
C THR A 116 -14.86 2.86 11.66
N ILE A 117 -13.77 3.62 11.73
CA ILE A 117 -12.52 3.27 11.10
C ILE A 117 -11.56 2.73 12.15
N VAL A 118 -10.96 1.57 11.86
CA VAL A 118 -9.86 1.03 12.64
C VAL A 118 -8.66 0.86 11.72
N GLU A 119 -7.59 1.59 12.03
CA GLU A 119 -6.32 1.50 11.31
C GLU A 119 -5.57 0.27 11.79
N THR A 120 -5.77 -0.87 11.13
CA THR A 120 -5.19 -2.16 11.54
C THR A 120 -3.74 -2.32 11.11
N TYR A 121 -3.28 -1.56 10.11
CA TYR A 121 -1.90 -1.59 9.62
C TYR A 121 -1.41 -0.23 9.16
N GLU A 122 -0.09 -0.09 9.08
CA GLU A 122 0.59 1.07 8.52
C GLU A 122 1.78 0.65 7.65
N ALA A 123 2.18 1.53 6.72
CA ALA A 123 3.46 1.40 6.03
C ALA A 123 4.52 2.16 6.84
N ARG A 124 5.36 1.45 7.57
CA ARG A 124 6.46 2.01 8.37
C ARG A 124 7.71 2.15 7.51
N ALA A 125 8.39 3.28 7.62
CA ALA A 125 9.69 3.46 6.99
C ALA A 125 10.74 2.54 7.63
N ALA A 126 11.56 1.91 6.80
CA ALA A 126 12.74 1.20 7.28
C ALA A 126 13.72 2.17 7.97
N THR A 127 14.49 1.67 8.91
CA THR A 127 15.52 2.44 9.63
C THR A 127 16.88 2.38 8.97
N ALA A 128 17.09 1.42 8.08
CA ALA A 128 18.32 1.24 7.29
C ALA A 128 17.99 0.55 5.96
N LEU A 129 18.87 0.69 4.98
CA LEU A 129 18.85 -0.16 3.79
C LEU A 129 19.29 -1.60 4.17
N ALA A 130 18.88 -2.58 3.39
CA ALA A 130 19.34 -3.96 3.58
C ALA A 130 20.87 -4.02 3.56
N PRO A 131 21.56 -4.81 4.43
CA PRO A 131 23.01 -4.86 4.51
C PRO A 131 23.68 -5.11 3.15
N ALA A 132 23.15 -6.05 2.35
CA ALA A 132 23.66 -6.34 1.02
C ALA A 132 23.51 -5.14 0.06
N ALA A 133 22.46 -4.35 0.18
CA ALA A 133 22.28 -3.15 -0.63
C ALA A 133 23.25 -2.03 -0.21
N LEU A 134 23.50 -1.86 1.08
CA LEU A 134 24.52 -0.93 1.60
C LEU A 134 25.92 -1.29 1.06
N GLU A 135 26.28 -2.57 1.15
CA GLU A 135 27.57 -3.06 0.68
C GLU A 135 27.74 -2.86 -0.83
N ALA A 136 26.74 -3.24 -1.63
CA ALA A 136 26.77 -3.08 -3.08
C ALA A 136 26.81 -1.61 -3.53
N LEU A 137 26.07 -0.72 -2.83
CA LEU A 137 26.13 0.72 -3.07
C LEU A 137 27.53 1.29 -2.76
N ALA A 138 28.11 0.89 -1.63
CA ALA A 138 29.44 1.33 -1.22
C ALA A 138 30.55 0.90 -2.21
N LYS A 139 30.40 -0.28 -2.82
CA LYS A 139 31.33 -0.82 -3.83
C LYS A 139 31.06 -0.27 -5.25
N GLY A 140 29.98 0.48 -5.48
CA GLY A 140 29.60 0.93 -6.83
C GLY A 140 29.06 -0.19 -7.73
N GLU A 141 28.56 -1.28 -7.15
CA GLU A 141 28.07 -2.46 -7.87
C GLU A 141 26.59 -2.30 -8.30
N ILE A 142 25.91 -1.23 -7.87
CA ILE A 142 24.52 -0.96 -8.23
C ILE A 142 24.46 -0.16 -9.53
N ALA A 143 23.98 -0.78 -10.60
CA ALA A 143 23.79 -0.11 -11.88
C ALA A 143 22.57 0.81 -11.91
N ALA A 144 21.47 0.40 -11.28
CA ALA A 144 20.22 1.17 -11.25
C ALA A 144 19.38 0.88 -9.99
N ALA A 145 18.60 1.88 -9.56
CA ALA A 145 17.60 1.75 -8.52
C ALA A 145 16.22 2.13 -9.08
N LEU A 146 15.20 1.29 -8.81
CA LEU A 146 13.83 1.49 -9.26
C LEU A 146 12.99 2.13 -8.15
N HIS A 147 12.24 3.17 -8.51
CA HIS A 147 11.42 3.95 -7.58
C HIS A 147 9.97 4.01 -8.04
N TYR A 148 9.08 3.39 -7.27
CA TYR A 148 7.66 3.27 -7.58
C TYR A 148 6.81 4.40 -6.99
N SER A 149 7.32 5.13 -5.98
CA SER A 149 6.62 6.24 -5.35
C SER A 149 7.59 7.29 -4.81
N ARG A 150 7.09 8.53 -4.66
CA ARG A 150 7.82 9.62 -4.02
C ARG A 150 8.29 9.23 -2.62
N ARG A 151 7.38 8.70 -1.78
CA ARG A 151 7.68 8.32 -0.40
C ARG A 151 8.81 7.30 -0.32
N SER A 152 8.79 6.24 -1.14
CA SER A 152 9.86 5.24 -1.14
C SER A 152 11.18 5.81 -1.64
N ALA A 153 11.17 6.69 -2.62
CA ALA A 153 12.36 7.38 -3.12
C ALA A 153 12.97 8.34 -2.07
N GLU A 154 12.14 9.09 -1.34
CA GLU A 154 12.56 9.95 -0.23
C GLU A 154 13.26 9.15 0.89
N ILE A 155 12.64 8.04 1.31
CA ILE A 155 13.19 7.17 2.35
C ILE A 155 14.50 6.56 1.88
N PHE A 156 14.56 6.00 0.67
CA PHE A 156 15.79 5.46 0.10
C PHE A 156 16.92 6.49 0.09
N ALA A 157 16.65 7.67 -0.47
CA ALA A 157 17.65 8.73 -0.57
C ALA A 157 18.11 9.21 0.82
N LYS A 158 17.20 9.28 1.81
CA LYS A 158 17.54 9.60 3.19
C LYS A 158 18.45 8.52 3.79
N LEU A 159 18.05 7.25 3.72
CA LEU A 159 18.81 6.14 4.29
C LEU A 159 20.20 6.00 3.67
N ALA A 160 20.35 6.24 2.36
CA ALA A 160 21.64 6.24 1.69
C ALA A 160 22.54 7.39 2.18
N ARG A 161 21.97 8.60 2.38
CA ARG A 161 22.72 9.74 2.95
C ARG A 161 23.12 9.50 4.40
N ASP A 162 22.21 8.99 5.23
CA ASP A 162 22.46 8.68 6.64
C ASP A 162 23.58 7.63 6.79
N ALA A 163 23.71 6.72 5.81
CA ALA A 163 24.81 5.75 5.72
C ALA A 163 26.11 6.30 5.13
N GLY A 164 26.21 7.63 4.84
CA GLY A 164 27.39 8.25 4.25
C GLY A 164 27.58 7.98 2.75
N LEU A 165 26.57 7.43 2.05
CA LEU A 165 26.65 7.01 0.64
C LEU A 165 26.13 8.07 -0.34
N THR A 166 26.23 9.36 0.01
CA THR A 166 25.75 10.47 -0.84
C THR A 166 26.39 10.47 -2.23
N LYS A 167 27.69 10.15 -2.34
CA LYS A 167 28.39 10.06 -3.63
C LYS A 167 27.81 8.92 -4.47
N ALA A 168 27.71 7.71 -3.92
CA ALA A 168 27.13 6.56 -4.59
C ALA A 168 25.69 6.83 -5.05
N LEU A 169 24.87 7.51 -4.23
CA LEU A 169 23.53 7.94 -4.60
C LEU A 169 23.52 8.81 -5.87
N GLY A 170 24.53 9.68 -6.07
CA GLY A 170 24.65 10.52 -7.26
C GLY A 170 25.14 9.78 -8.50
N GLU A 171 25.80 8.62 -8.34
CA GLU A 171 26.43 7.85 -9.41
C GLU A 171 25.52 6.75 -9.99
N ILE A 172 24.56 6.25 -9.22
CA ILE A 172 23.62 5.23 -9.69
C ILE A 172 22.52 5.82 -10.59
N ASN A 173 21.97 4.97 -11.46
CA ASN A 173 20.86 5.36 -12.30
C ASN A 173 19.54 5.21 -11.56
N HIS A 174 18.88 6.31 -11.24
CA HIS A 174 17.53 6.29 -10.69
C HIS A 174 16.50 6.17 -11.81
N LEU A 175 15.64 5.16 -11.73
CA LEU A 175 14.55 4.91 -12.66
C LEU A 175 13.24 5.08 -11.89
N ALA A 176 12.42 6.05 -12.27
CA ALA A 176 11.21 6.41 -11.54
C ALA A 176 9.94 6.14 -12.35
N LEU A 177 8.93 5.62 -11.68
CA LEU A 177 7.63 5.30 -12.27
C LEU A 177 6.88 6.55 -12.76
N SER A 178 7.11 7.71 -12.12
CA SER A 178 6.45 8.97 -12.44
C SER A 178 7.34 10.17 -12.07
N ARG A 179 6.94 11.37 -12.52
CA ARG A 179 7.60 12.62 -12.12
C ARG A 179 7.57 12.84 -10.61
N ASP A 180 6.47 12.48 -9.96
CA ASP A 180 6.35 12.57 -8.51
C ASP A 180 7.33 11.64 -7.81
N ALA A 181 7.45 10.39 -8.26
CA ALA A 181 8.44 9.44 -7.73
C ALA A 181 9.90 9.90 -7.95
N ALA A 182 10.17 10.66 -9.02
CA ALA A 182 11.48 11.19 -9.34
C ALA A 182 11.88 12.41 -8.49
N SER A 183 10.91 13.14 -7.95
CA SER A 183 11.10 14.47 -7.35
C SER A 183 12.15 14.55 -6.21
N PRO A 184 12.33 13.53 -5.34
CA PRO A 184 13.33 13.60 -4.26
C PRO A 184 14.75 13.15 -4.69
N LEU A 185 14.93 12.75 -5.94
CA LEU A 185 16.15 12.15 -6.45
C LEU A 185 17.02 13.22 -7.17
N PRO A 186 18.35 13.11 -7.11
CA PRO A 186 19.22 14.11 -7.74
C PRO A 186 19.13 14.11 -9.27
N ARG A 187 18.88 12.94 -9.86
CA ARG A 187 18.66 12.73 -11.28
C ARG A 187 17.92 11.41 -11.48
N ALA A 188 16.84 11.41 -12.26
CA ALA A 188 16.10 10.19 -12.56
C ALA A 188 15.59 10.16 -14.01
N SER A 189 15.63 8.98 -14.62
CA SER A 189 14.87 8.69 -15.85
C SER A 189 13.45 8.30 -15.46
N ILE A 190 12.46 8.85 -16.17
CA ILE A 190 11.04 8.67 -15.85
C ILE A 190 10.42 7.74 -16.88
N ALA A 191 9.62 6.78 -16.43
CA ALA A 191 8.87 5.89 -17.29
C ALA A 191 7.89 6.68 -18.17
N GLU A 192 7.73 6.28 -19.44
CA GLU A 192 6.82 6.92 -20.39
C GLU A 192 5.36 6.81 -19.92
N ARG A 193 5.02 5.68 -19.30
CA ARG A 193 3.73 5.44 -18.64
C ARG A 193 3.99 4.96 -17.20
N PRO A 194 3.09 5.27 -16.25
CA PRO A 194 3.29 4.90 -14.84
C PRO A 194 2.91 3.44 -14.57
N ASP A 195 3.53 2.53 -15.29
CA ASP A 195 3.41 1.09 -15.13
C ASP A 195 4.79 0.40 -15.08
N GLU A 196 4.82 -0.81 -14.53
CA GLU A 196 6.06 -1.54 -14.31
C GLU A 196 6.76 -1.92 -15.62
N GLU A 197 6.02 -2.20 -16.68
CA GLU A 197 6.60 -2.56 -17.98
C GLU A 197 7.44 -1.42 -18.53
N HIS A 198 6.89 -0.19 -18.53
CA HIS A 198 7.61 1.00 -19.00
C HIS A 198 8.77 1.37 -18.07
N LEU A 199 8.63 1.18 -16.76
CA LEU A 199 9.72 1.38 -15.83
C LEU A 199 10.88 0.40 -16.13
N LEU A 200 10.61 -0.88 -16.35
CA LEU A 200 11.61 -1.90 -16.66
C LEU A 200 12.23 -1.72 -18.06
N ARG A 201 11.53 -1.10 -19.01
CA ARG A 201 12.11 -0.75 -20.33
C ARG A 201 13.29 0.21 -20.20
N LEU A 202 13.30 1.10 -19.20
CA LEU A 202 14.42 2.01 -18.96
C LEU A 202 15.74 1.28 -18.64
N LEU A 203 15.69 0.02 -18.16
CA LEU A 203 16.87 -0.82 -17.97
C LEU A 203 17.48 -1.32 -19.29
N ARG A 204 16.69 -1.36 -20.38
CA ARG A 204 17.11 -1.90 -21.68
C ARG A 204 17.76 -0.86 -22.60
N ASN A 205 17.50 0.40 -22.35
CA ASN A 205 17.95 1.51 -23.22
C ASN A 205 19.35 2.04 -22.83
N ARG A 206 20.23 1.13 -22.34
CA ARG A 206 21.60 1.45 -21.91
C ARG A 206 22.62 0.46 -22.42
#